data_23d7cca399c5c68b1560b500cce6a862
#
_entry.id   23d7cca399c5c68b1560b500cce6a862
#
_cell.length_a   1.000
_cell.length_b   1.000
_cell.length_c   1.000
_cell.angle_alpha   90.00
_cell.angle_beta   90.00
_cell.angle_gamma   90.00
#
_symmetry.space_group_name_H-M   'P 1'
#
loop_
_entity.id
_entity.type
_entity.pdbx_description
1 polymer ?
#
loop_
_entity_poly.entity_id
_entity_poly.type
_entity_poly.pdbx_seq_one_letter_code
_entity_poly.pdbx_strand_id
1 'polypeptide(L)'
;MKYDNIITANFIERPNRFIAYVNIAGERTKVHVKNTGRCRELLQEQAEVYLEKSANPERSTAYDLVAVDKAGRLINMDSNAPNKVVGEWLAAGGLYQDVSLVRPEKVFENSRFDFYVESEAGERAFIEVKGVTLENDNVAAFPDAPSERAVKHVEELVEAHAQGYEAYLIFVVQMKGISHVEPNWKTQPAFGEALKKARQAGVHLLAYDCLVEKDSLAVNEQVPVVLDSLDLIAQPLLAWYDAGRRILPWREEPTPYHVWLSEIMLQQTRVEAVKPYYDRFLQHLPDIASLASVEEEELLKLWEGLGYYNRARNLKKSAMQIVAEYGGEMPGEYEQLIGLAGIGSYTAGAIASIAFQKAVPAVDGNVLRILSRLRLDDRDIMDARVRRSIEEELKAIMPEDRPGDFNQALMELGAMVCIPNGSPKCEACPWNKLCQARIQARISEYPKKAPKKPRKIEKKTILVILDEHYVALHKRDAKGLLAGMYEFPMLEGHMSGEEVLAYLKQSGMSPLRIQKLEPSKHIFTHKEWHMIGYQVRVDELAKTAAADRMDYIFIDPAETKSRYPIPSAFAAYADHMEMKRGV
;
A
#
# COMPACT_ATOMS: atom_id res chain seq x y z
N MET A 1 15.24 -4.29 -37.86
CA MET A 1 15.80 -5.26 -38.81
C MET A 1 14.91 -5.39 -40.05
N LYS A 2 15.47 -5.82 -41.19
CA LYS A 2 14.71 -6.05 -42.44
C LYS A 2 14.97 -7.44 -42.99
N TYR A 3 13.98 -7.96 -43.71
CA TYR A 3 14.06 -9.19 -44.51
C TYR A 3 14.10 -8.82 -45.99
N ASP A 4 14.78 -9.62 -46.78
CA ASP A 4 14.90 -9.41 -48.22
C ASP A 4 13.96 -10.34 -48.99
N ASN A 5 13.49 -9.84 -50.18
CA ASN A 5 12.72 -10.67 -51.13
C ASN A 5 11.52 -11.40 -50.52
N ILE A 6 10.67 -10.69 -49.78
CA ILE A 6 9.45 -11.23 -49.19
C ILE A 6 8.40 -11.53 -50.22
N ILE A 7 7.79 -12.70 -50.12
CA ILE A 7 6.61 -13.10 -50.90
C ILE A 7 5.47 -13.52 -49.98
N THR A 8 4.24 -13.37 -50.47
CA THR A 8 3.03 -13.79 -49.75
C THR A 8 2.61 -15.19 -50.16
N ALA A 9 2.13 -15.99 -49.21
CA ALA A 9 1.58 -17.32 -49.45
C ALA A 9 0.43 -17.64 -48.48
N ASN A 10 -0.30 -18.73 -48.73
CA ASN A 10 -1.30 -19.22 -47.78
C ASN A 10 -0.80 -20.49 -47.10
N PHE A 11 -0.93 -20.55 -45.77
CA PHE A 11 -0.54 -21.70 -44.98
C PHE A 11 -1.45 -22.91 -45.26
N ILE A 12 -0.84 -24.12 -45.41
CA ILE A 12 -1.57 -25.36 -45.61
C ILE A 12 -1.47 -26.21 -44.33
N GLU A 13 -0.24 -26.63 -43.96
CA GLU A 13 -0.02 -27.51 -42.83
C GLU A 13 1.43 -27.41 -42.28
N ARG A 14 1.62 -27.82 -41.03
CA ARG A 14 2.92 -27.89 -40.38
C ARG A 14 3.15 -29.29 -39.82
N PRO A 15 3.76 -30.20 -40.58
CA PRO A 15 3.97 -31.61 -40.17
C PRO A 15 4.96 -31.77 -39.00
N ASN A 16 5.91 -30.85 -38.83
CA ASN A 16 6.86 -30.84 -37.71
C ASN A 16 7.29 -29.42 -37.38
N ARG A 17 8.10 -29.22 -36.34
CA ARG A 17 8.48 -27.89 -35.83
C ARG A 17 9.35 -27.07 -36.79
N PHE A 18 9.94 -27.65 -37.82
CA PHE A 18 10.86 -26.98 -38.72
C PHE A 18 10.33 -26.80 -40.13
N ILE A 19 9.31 -27.55 -40.53
CA ILE A 19 8.76 -27.58 -41.89
C ILE A 19 7.28 -27.22 -41.88
N ALA A 20 6.92 -26.36 -42.82
CA ALA A 20 5.54 -26.12 -43.20
C ALA A 20 5.34 -26.29 -44.71
N TYR A 21 4.10 -26.52 -45.13
CA TYR A 21 3.65 -26.45 -46.52
C TYR A 21 2.75 -25.24 -46.68
N VAL A 22 2.98 -24.51 -47.76
CA VAL A 22 2.24 -23.30 -48.12
C VAL A 22 1.83 -23.34 -49.56
N ASN A 23 0.83 -22.59 -49.93
CA ASN A 23 0.43 -22.40 -51.33
C ASN A 23 1.03 -21.09 -51.86
N ILE A 24 1.93 -21.15 -52.82
CA ILE A 24 2.51 -20.02 -53.54
C ILE A 24 1.93 -20.03 -54.97
N ALA A 25 1.07 -19.09 -55.29
CA ALA A 25 0.48 -18.96 -56.63
C ALA A 25 -0.16 -20.25 -57.20
N GLY A 26 -0.75 -21.10 -56.34
CA GLY A 26 -1.36 -22.38 -56.71
C GLY A 26 -0.48 -23.59 -56.53
N GLU A 27 0.79 -23.41 -56.24
CA GLU A 27 1.75 -24.52 -56.06
C GLU A 27 2.01 -24.80 -54.56
N ARG A 28 1.89 -26.07 -54.16
CA ARG A 28 2.24 -26.53 -52.80
C ARG A 28 3.75 -26.58 -52.61
N THR A 29 4.28 -25.65 -51.82
CA THR A 29 5.70 -25.48 -51.60
C THR A 29 6.10 -25.77 -50.19
N LYS A 30 7.23 -26.48 -50.01
CA LYS A 30 7.87 -26.77 -48.71
C LYS A 30 8.71 -25.59 -48.25
N VAL A 31 8.46 -25.09 -47.02
CA VAL A 31 9.18 -23.97 -46.44
C VAL A 31 9.75 -24.31 -45.06
N HIS A 32 10.80 -23.63 -44.65
CA HIS A 32 11.37 -23.75 -43.31
C HIS A 32 10.66 -22.79 -42.36
N VAL A 33 10.39 -23.23 -41.12
CA VAL A 33 9.83 -22.42 -40.05
C VAL A 33 10.94 -22.09 -39.05
N LYS A 34 11.32 -20.81 -38.93
CA LYS A 34 12.37 -20.35 -38.01
C LYS A 34 11.89 -20.27 -36.54
N ASN A 35 10.85 -20.97 -36.17
CA ASN A 35 10.31 -20.98 -34.81
C ASN A 35 10.06 -22.42 -34.35
N THR A 36 10.65 -22.79 -33.21
CA THR A 36 10.48 -24.13 -32.61
C THR A 36 9.23 -24.27 -31.75
N GLY A 37 8.54 -23.17 -31.43
CA GLY A 37 7.26 -23.14 -30.72
C GLY A 37 6.15 -23.82 -31.52
N ARG A 38 5.06 -24.16 -30.85
CA ARG A 38 3.93 -24.83 -31.49
C ARG A 38 3.19 -23.94 -32.46
N CYS A 39 2.94 -22.68 -32.09
CA CYS A 39 2.28 -21.61 -32.88
C CYS A 39 1.01 -22.09 -33.59
N ARG A 40 0.24 -22.99 -32.97
CA ARG A 40 -0.99 -23.54 -33.59
C ARG A 40 -2.10 -22.51 -33.74
N GLU A 41 -2.13 -21.55 -32.84
CA GLU A 41 -3.05 -20.41 -32.79
C GLU A 41 -2.77 -19.40 -33.92
N LEU A 42 -1.58 -19.43 -34.49
CA LEU A 42 -1.12 -18.55 -35.57
C LEU A 42 -1.21 -19.23 -36.94
N LEU A 43 -0.66 -20.43 -37.03
CA LEU A 43 -0.59 -21.21 -38.28
C LEU A 43 -1.86 -22.05 -38.47
N GLN A 44 -2.95 -21.36 -38.79
CA GLN A 44 -4.23 -21.99 -39.14
C GLN A 44 -4.34 -22.16 -40.65
N GLU A 45 -5.13 -23.13 -41.11
CA GLU A 45 -5.34 -23.40 -42.54
C GLU A 45 -5.80 -22.12 -43.24
N GLN A 46 -5.18 -21.83 -44.40
CA GLN A 46 -5.40 -20.63 -45.24
C GLN A 46 -4.93 -19.30 -44.63
N ALA A 47 -4.27 -19.29 -43.44
CA ALA A 47 -3.67 -18.07 -42.90
C ALA A 47 -2.67 -17.48 -43.91
N GLU A 48 -2.71 -16.15 -44.09
CA GLU A 48 -1.74 -15.44 -44.93
C GLU A 48 -0.39 -15.41 -44.21
N VAL A 49 0.65 -15.87 -44.88
CA VAL A 49 2.02 -15.95 -44.34
C VAL A 49 3.00 -15.24 -45.27
N TYR A 50 4.08 -14.74 -44.68
CA TYR A 50 5.14 -14.02 -45.37
C TYR A 50 6.43 -14.83 -45.31
N LEU A 51 7.04 -15.00 -46.48
CA LEU A 51 8.17 -15.88 -46.71
C LEU A 51 9.37 -15.07 -47.20
N GLU A 52 10.52 -15.21 -46.54
CA GLU A 52 11.79 -14.70 -47.03
C GLU A 52 12.43 -15.72 -47.97
N LYS A 53 12.79 -15.30 -49.16
CA LYS A 53 13.51 -16.17 -50.10
C LYS A 53 14.96 -16.31 -49.65
N SER A 54 15.45 -17.55 -49.48
CA SER A 54 16.81 -17.80 -49.10
C SER A 54 17.82 -17.34 -50.17
N ALA A 55 18.87 -16.67 -49.73
CA ALA A 55 20.00 -16.31 -50.61
C ALA A 55 20.83 -17.54 -51.01
N ASN A 56 20.77 -18.64 -50.27
CA ASN A 56 21.50 -19.89 -50.56
C ASN A 56 20.66 -20.84 -51.43
N PRO A 57 20.98 -21.04 -52.70
CA PRO A 57 20.21 -21.88 -53.62
C PRO A 57 20.35 -23.39 -53.33
N GLU A 58 21.34 -23.81 -52.57
CA GLU A 58 21.60 -25.22 -52.23
C GLU A 58 20.79 -25.72 -51.02
N ARG A 59 20.00 -24.84 -50.38
CA ARG A 59 19.16 -25.27 -49.26
C ARG A 59 18.00 -26.17 -49.69
N SER A 60 17.64 -27.12 -48.84
CA SER A 60 16.52 -28.05 -49.05
C SER A 60 15.15 -27.33 -49.03
N THR A 61 15.07 -26.09 -48.56
CA THR A 61 13.92 -25.20 -48.53
C THR A 61 14.31 -23.84 -49.10
N ALA A 62 13.63 -23.38 -50.15
CA ALA A 62 13.93 -22.13 -50.82
C ALA A 62 13.43 -20.91 -50.00
N TYR A 63 12.58 -21.09 -49.02
CA TYR A 63 11.91 -20.04 -48.27
C TYR A 63 11.94 -20.33 -46.78
N ASP A 64 12.03 -19.25 -45.98
CA ASP A 64 11.83 -19.18 -44.56
C ASP A 64 10.52 -18.47 -44.24
N LEU A 65 9.64 -19.08 -43.44
CA LEU A 65 8.43 -18.44 -42.94
C LEU A 65 8.81 -17.47 -41.82
N VAL A 66 8.59 -16.17 -42.02
CA VAL A 66 9.05 -15.10 -41.11
C VAL A 66 7.91 -14.36 -40.40
N ALA A 67 6.70 -14.31 -41.02
CA ALA A 67 5.56 -13.66 -40.38
C ALA A 67 4.23 -14.30 -40.81
N VAL A 68 3.18 -14.05 -40.04
CA VAL A 68 1.81 -14.49 -40.28
C VAL A 68 0.83 -13.36 -40.00
N ASP A 69 -0.27 -13.28 -40.78
CA ASP A 69 -1.39 -12.43 -40.45
C ASP A 69 -2.43 -13.21 -39.63
N LYS A 70 -2.67 -12.77 -38.39
CA LYS A 70 -3.73 -13.27 -37.51
C LYS A 70 -4.85 -12.25 -37.45
N ALA A 71 -5.85 -12.38 -38.33
CA ALA A 71 -7.03 -11.52 -38.36
C ALA A 71 -6.71 -10.01 -38.46
N GLY A 72 -5.75 -9.64 -39.32
CA GLY A 72 -5.32 -8.27 -39.56
C GLY A 72 -4.19 -7.79 -38.65
N ARG A 73 -3.68 -8.64 -37.75
CA ARG A 73 -2.47 -8.39 -36.95
C ARG A 73 -1.30 -9.17 -37.51
N LEU A 74 -0.27 -8.44 -37.94
CA LEU A 74 0.99 -9.07 -38.35
C LEU A 74 1.78 -9.49 -37.13
N ILE A 75 2.22 -10.77 -37.13
CA ILE A 75 3.02 -11.37 -36.08
C ILE A 75 4.30 -11.90 -36.72
N ASN A 76 5.46 -11.42 -36.27
CA ASN A 76 6.73 -11.97 -36.68
C ASN A 76 6.95 -13.31 -35.98
N MET A 77 7.41 -14.31 -36.70
CA MET A 77 7.60 -15.67 -36.20
C MET A 77 9.06 -16.12 -36.15
N ASP A 78 10.00 -15.28 -36.60
CA ASP A 78 11.43 -15.62 -36.57
C ASP A 78 11.95 -15.56 -35.12
N SER A 79 12.30 -16.73 -34.56
CA SER A 79 12.82 -16.82 -33.18
C SER A 79 14.20 -16.18 -32.97
N ASN A 80 14.90 -15.79 -34.05
CA ASN A 80 16.15 -15.05 -33.97
C ASN A 80 15.96 -13.52 -34.06
N ALA A 81 14.79 -13.07 -34.48
CA ALA A 81 14.49 -11.66 -34.66
C ALA A 81 14.55 -10.86 -33.34
N PRO A 82 14.07 -11.37 -32.19
CA PRO A 82 14.13 -10.66 -30.91
C PRO A 82 15.53 -10.18 -30.56
N ASN A 83 16.53 -11.07 -30.63
CA ASN A 83 17.92 -10.71 -30.30
C ASN A 83 18.49 -9.68 -31.28
N LYS A 84 18.14 -9.76 -32.57
CA LYS A 84 18.59 -8.76 -33.55
C LYS A 84 18.02 -7.37 -33.28
N VAL A 85 16.71 -7.26 -33.08
CA VAL A 85 16.07 -5.95 -32.85
C VAL A 85 16.46 -5.34 -31.52
N VAL A 86 16.65 -6.17 -30.48
CA VAL A 86 17.17 -5.67 -29.18
C VAL A 86 18.62 -5.19 -29.34
N GLY A 87 19.48 -5.92 -30.06
CA GLY A 87 20.84 -5.48 -30.33
C GLY A 87 20.91 -4.15 -31.07
N GLU A 88 20.07 -3.95 -32.10
CA GLU A 88 19.92 -2.66 -32.81
C GLU A 88 19.42 -1.54 -31.87
N TRP A 89 18.43 -1.84 -31.02
CA TRP A 89 17.84 -0.91 -30.08
C TRP A 89 18.84 -0.49 -28.99
N LEU A 90 19.60 -1.45 -28.44
CA LEU A 90 20.66 -1.18 -27.45
C LEU A 90 21.75 -0.29 -28.03
N ALA A 91 22.21 -0.61 -29.25
CA ALA A 91 23.26 0.19 -29.94
C ALA A 91 22.77 1.61 -30.28
N ALA A 92 21.46 1.82 -30.41
CA ALA A 92 20.86 3.13 -30.63
C ALA A 92 20.59 3.91 -29.33
N GLY A 93 21.02 3.42 -28.16
CA GLY A 93 20.81 4.09 -26.88
C GLY A 93 19.49 3.79 -26.20
N GLY A 94 18.85 2.67 -26.54
CA GLY A 94 17.53 2.33 -26.02
C GLY A 94 17.48 2.03 -24.52
N LEU A 95 18.53 1.48 -23.93
CA LEU A 95 18.62 1.24 -22.48
C LEU A 95 19.42 2.37 -21.79
N TYR A 96 20.61 2.66 -22.29
CA TYR A 96 21.50 3.75 -21.86
C TYR A 96 21.71 4.71 -23.02
N GLN A 97 21.42 5.99 -22.84
CA GLN A 97 21.63 7.01 -23.89
C GLN A 97 23.11 7.15 -24.25
N ASP A 98 23.99 6.94 -23.27
CA ASP A 98 25.44 7.02 -23.33
C ASP A 98 26.09 5.62 -23.41
N VAL A 99 25.50 4.70 -24.17
CA VAL A 99 26.02 3.34 -24.31
C VAL A 99 27.43 3.35 -24.92
N SER A 100 28.41 2.72 -24.24
CA SER A 100 29.82 2.63 -24.69
C SER A 100 30.15 1.26 -25.29
N LEU A 101 29.47 0.20 -24.84
CA LEU A 101 29.70 -1.16 -25.31
C LEU A 101 28.40 -1.96 -25.34
N VAL A 102 28.15 -2.65 -26.46
CA VAL A 102 27.14 -3.70 -26.57
C VAL A 102 27.83 -4.99 -27.03
N ARG A 103 27.86 -6.01 -26.19
CA ARG A 103 28.48 -7.31 -26.49
C ARG A 103 27.44 -8.41 -26.46
N PRO A 104 27.12 -9.06 -27.60
CA PRO A 104 26.24 -10.21 -27.63
C PRO A 104 26.89 -11.46 -27.00
N GLU A 105 26.07 -12.37 -26.54
CA GLU A 105 26.46 -13.73 -26.08
C GLU A 105 27.58 -13.73 -25.02
N LYS A 106 27.49 -12.86 -24.01
CA LYS A 106 28.48 -12.75 -22.94
C LYS A 106 28.27 -13.85 -21.89
N VAL A 107 29.34 -14.59 -21.62
CA VAL A 107 29.36 -15.62 -20.56
C VAL A 107 29.39 -14.94 -19.18
N PHE A 108 28.51 -15.38 -18.30
CA PHE A 108 28.50 -15.11 -16.86
C PHE A 108 28.46 -16.47 -16.14
N GLU A 109 29.53 -16.77 -15.42
CA GLU A 109 29.72 -18.07 -14.74
C GLU A 109 29.41 -19.30 -15.65
N ASN A 110 28.32 -19.99 -15.37
CA ASN A 110 27.91 -21.21 -16.11
C ASN A 110 26.88 -20.94 -17.20
N SER A 111 26.50 -19.66 -17.41
CA SER A 111 25.49 -19.27 -18.39
C SER A 111 26.01 -18.23 -19.36
N ARG A 112 25.27 -18.09 -20.46
CA ARG A 112 25.55 -17.13 -21.50
C ARG A 112 24.30 -16.31 -21.74
N PHE A 113 24.35 -15.01 -21.32
CA PHE A 113 23.28 -14.08 -21.55
C PHE A 113 23.32 -13.51 -22.98
N ASP A 114 22.16 -13.09 -23.48
CA ASP A 114 22.01 -12.59 -24.83
C ASP A 114 22.82 -11.32 -25.08
N PHE A 115 22.91 -10.42 -24.08
CA PHE A 115 23.75 -9.22 -24.17
C PHE A 115 24.40 -8.86 -22.83
N TYR A 116 25.53 -8.18 -22.97
CA TYR A 116 26.21 -7.42 -21.94
C TYR A 116 26.42 -5.99 -22.45
N VAL A 117 26.08 -4.99 -21.62
CA VAL A 117 26.10 -3.56 -21.99
C VAL A 117 26.89 -2.77 -20.95
N GLU A 118 27.66 -1.78 -21.40
CA GLU A 118 28.31 -0.77 -20.54
C GLU A 118 27.88 0.62 -21.00
N SER A 119 27.66 1.54 -20.03
CA SER A 119 27.48 2.97 -20.26
C SER A 119 28.81 3.73 -20.12
N GLU A 120 28.89 4.96 -20.62
CA GLU A 120 30.04 5.85 -20.36
C GLU A 120 30.13 6.23 -18.87
N ALA A 121 29.03 6.23 -18.15
CA ALA A 121 28.96 6.44 -16.70
C ALA A 121 29.53 5.27 -15.89
N GLY A 122 29.82 4.12 -16.52
CA GLY A 122 30.39 2.92 -15.89
C GLY A 122 29.35 1.93 -15.37
N GLU A 123 28.09 2.10 -15.70
CA GLU A 123 27.05 1.11 -15.42
C GLU A 123 27.28 -0.13 -16.27
N ARG A 124 27.02 -1.31 -15.72
CA ARG A 124 27.24 -2.60 -16.38
C ARG A 124 26.01 -3.48 -16.21
N ALA A 125 25.47 -3.95 -17.32
CA ALA A 125 24.24 -4.72 -17.33
C ALA A 125 24.35 -6.05 -18.07
N PHE A 126 23.72 -7.09 -17.52
CA PHE A 126 23.40 -8.32 -18.23
C PHE A 126 21.93 -8.34 -18.66
N ILE A 127 21.68 -8.78 -19.87
CA ILE A 127 20.37 -8.78 -20.50
C ILE A 127 20.07 -10.15 -21.08
N GLU A 128 18.91 -10.69 -20.70
CA GLU A 128 18.31 -11.87 -21.32
C GLU A 128 17.08 -11.45 -22.12
N VAL A 129 16.92 -11.95 -23.33
CA VAL A 129 15.83 -11.62 -24.25
C VAL A 129 14.89 -12.80 -24.42
N LYS A 130 13.58 -12.55 -24.37
CA LYS A 130 12.55 -13.55 -24.64
C LYS A 130 11.60 -13.05 -25.72
N GLY A 131 11.60 -13.74 -26.88
CA GLY A 131 10.62 -13.50 -27.94
C GLY A 131 9.23 -14.02 -27.54
N VAL A 132 8.20 -13.25 -27.76
CA VAL A 132 6.81 -13.58 -27.40
C VAL A 132 5.92 -13.46 -28.62
N THR A 133 5.28 -14.59 -28.98
CA THR A 133 4.35 -14.70 -30.10
C THR A 133 2.97 -15.22 -29.67
N LEU A 134 2.83 -15.79 -28.47
CA LEU A 134 1.56 -16.25 -27.92
C LEU A 134 0.74 -15.05 -27.45
N GLU A 135 -0.45 -14.89 -28.01
CA GLU A 135 -1.36 -13.79 -27.69
C GLU A 135 -2.81 -14.28 -27.66
N ASN A 136 -3.57 -13.84 -26.65
CA ASN A 136 -5.01 -13.98 -26.53
C ASN A 136 -5.61 -12.67 -26.02
N ASP A 137 -6.64 -12.15 -26.70
CA ASP A 137 -7.37 -10.95 -26.28
C ASP A 137 -6.47 -9.73 -25.97
N ASN A 138 -5.44 -9.49 -26.79
CA ASN A 138 -4.42 -8.46 -26.64
C ASN A 138 -3.50 -8.63 -25.41
N VAL A 139 -3.47 -9.79 -24.79
CA VAL A 139 -2.52 -10.15 -23.72
C VAL A 139 -1.50 -11.11 -24.29
N ALA A 140 -0.22 -10.74 -24.19
CA ALA A 140 0.88 -11.61 -24.57
C ALA A 140 1.33 -12.49 -23.41
N ALA A 141 1.62 -13.76 -23.63
CA ALA A 141 2.00 -14.70 -22.58
C ALA A 141 3.28 -15.46 -22.90
N PHE A 142 4.13 -15.68 -21.89
CA PHE A 142 5.36 -16.45 -22.01
C PHE A 142 5.54 -17.41 -20.82
N PRO A 143 6.07 -18.65 -21.02
CA PRO A 143 6.40 -19.28 -22.30
C PRO A 143 5.19 -19.93 -22.99
N ASP A 144 5.30 -20.20 -24.29
CA ASP A 144 4.31 -20.95 -25.08
C ASP A 144 4.36 -22.46 -24.80
N ALA A 145 5.50 -22.96 -24.32
CA ALA A 145 5.72 -24.34 -23.89
C ALA A 145 6.61 -24.38 -22.63
N PRO A 146 6.53 -25.45 -21.80
CA PRO A 146 7.38 -25.57 -20.59
C PRO A 146 8.86 -25.43 -20.90
N SER A 147 9.57 -24.56 -20.12
CA SER A 147 10.97 -24.23 -20.34
C SER A 147 11.72 -24.07 -19.01
N GLU A 148 12.38 -25.14 -18.55
CA GLU A 148 13.26 -25.09 -17.37
C GLU A 148 14.44 -24.15 -17.60
N ARG A 149 14.93 -24.06 -18.84
CA ARG A 149 15.99 -23.12 -19.21
C ARG A 149 15.58 -21.66 -18.97
N ALA A 150 14.32 -21.31 -19.24
CA ALA A 150 13.84 -19.95 -18.99
C ALA A 150 13.84 -19.62 -17.49
N VAL A 151 13.45 -20.56 -16.63
CA VAL A 151 13.51 -20.40 -15.17
C VAL A 151 14.94 -20.19 -14.72
N LYS A 152 15.87 -21.06 -15.17
CA LYS A 152 17.30 -20.98 -14.84
C LYS A 152 17.91 -19.62 -15.21
N HIS A 153 17.64 -19.10 -16.42
CA HIS A 153 18.17 -17.79 -16.85
C HIS A 153 17.66 -16.65 -15.97
N VAL A 154 16.40 -16.72 -15.46
CA VAL A 154 15.87 -15.72 -14.52
C VAL A 154 16.60 -15.80 -13.17
N GLU A 155 16.87 -17.00 -12.67
CA GLU A 155 17.61 -17.20 -11.42
C GLU A 155 19.06 -16.68 -11.54
N GLU A 156 19.71 -16.89 -12.67
CA GLU A 156 21.06 -16.39 -12.93
C GLU A 156 21.12 -14.88 -13.10
N LEU A 157 20.06 -14.23 -13.59
CA LEU A 157 19.96 -12.76 -13.55
C LEU A 157 19.92 -12.23 -12.11
N VAL A 158 19.25 -12.94 -11.18
CA VAL A 158 19.27 -12.60 -9.76
C VAL A 158 20.69 -12.70 -9.19
N GLU A 159 21.44 -13.73 -9.56
CA GLU A 159 22.83 -13.92 -9.15
C GLU A 159 23.73 -12.80 -9.70
N ALA A 160 23.55 -12.41 -10.97
CA ALA A 160 24.28 -11.32 -11.58
C ALA A 160 24.01 -9.97 -10.87
N HIS A 161 22.75 -9.71 -10.54
CA HIS A 161 22.37 -8.53 -9.78
C HIS A 161 22.99 -8.52 -8.37
N ALA A 162 22.97 -9.65 -7.67
CA ALA A 162 23.60 -9.78 -6.35
C ALA A 162 25.13 -9.53 -6.37
N GLN A 163 25.79 -9.70 -7.53
CA GLN A 163 27.22 -9.41 -7.74
C GLN A 163 27.49 -7.96 -8.18
N GLY A 164 26.46 -7.08 -8.19
CA GLY A 164 26.59 -5.66 -8.48
C GLY A 164 26.49 -5.26 -9.95
N TYR A 165 25.92 -6.14 -10.79
CA TYR A 165 25.52 -5.79 -12.15
C TYR A 165 24.06 -5.35 -12.17
N GLU A 166 23.70 -4.46 -13.09
CA GLU A 166 22.31 -4.30 -13.47
C GLU A 166 21.86 -5.55 -14.25
N ALA A 167 20.64 -6.00 -14.03
CA ALA A 167 20.12 -7.23 -14.64
C ALA A 167 18.74 -6.99 -15.26
N TYR A 168 18.60 -7.33 -16.53
CA TYR A 168 17.37 -7.10 -17.30
C TYR A 168 16.87 -8.36 -17.95
N LEU A 169 15.57 -8.64 -17.82
CA LEU A 169 14.85 -9.57 -18.66
C LEU A 169 13.94 -8.76 -19.60
N ILE A 170 14.17 -8.87 -20.90
CA ILE A 170 13.42 -8.12 -21.92
C ILE A 170 12.53 -9.06 -22.73
N PHE A 171 11.21 -8.89 -22.61
CA PHE A 171 10.24 -9.54 -23.47
C PHE A 171 10.08 -8.71 -24.75
N VAL A 172 10.32 -9.33 -25.89
CA VAL A 172 10.08 -8.75 -27.22
C VAL A 172 8.80 -9.36 -27.77
N VAL A 173 7.74 -8.61 -27.71
CA VAL A 173 6.44 -9.03 -28.23
C VAL A 173 6.42 -8.79 -29.73
N GLN A 174 6.51 -9.87 -30.50
CA GLN A 174 6.72 -9.83 -31.96
C GLN A 174 5.45 -9.42 -32.74
N MET A 175 4.66 -8.51 -32.16
CA MET A 175 3.44 -7.92 -32.72
C MET A 175 3.14 -6.58 -32.09
N LYS A 176 2.26 -5.77 -32.70
CA LYS A 176 1.81 -4.47 -32.19
C LYS A 176 0.46 -4.56 -31.46
N GLY A 177 0.24 -3.61 -30.55
CA GLY A 177 -1.09 -3.38 -29.94
C GLY A 177 -1.42 -4.36 -28.82
N ILE A 178 -0.42 -4.77 -28.05
CA ILE A 178 -0.56 -5.60 -26.86
C ILE A 178 -0.76 -4.72 -25.62
N SER A 179 -1.69 -5.11 -24.75
CA SER A 179 -1.97 -4.38 -23.53
C SER A 179 -0.90 -4.61 -22.45
N HIS A 180 -0.41 -5.84 -22.34
CA HIS A 180 0.64 -6.23 -21.38
C HIS A 180 1.17 -7.64 -21.68
N VAL A 181 2.28 -7.98 -21.02
CA VAL A 181 2.85 -9.35 -21.01
C VAL A 181 2.62 -9.97 -19.65
N GLU A 182 2.20 -11.24 -19.62
CA GLU A 182 2.07 -12.01 -18.37
C GLU A 182 2.81 -13.37 -18.44
N PRO A 183 3.21 -13.94 -17.29
CA PRO A 183 3.65 -15.34 -17.25
C PRO A 183 2.51 -16.27 -17.67
N ASN A 184 2.79 -17.24 -18.50
CA ASN A 184 1.82 -18.29 -18.80
C ASN A 184 1.71 -19.26 -17.60
N TRP A 185 0.95 -18.84 -16.59
CA TRP A 185 0.74 -19.57 -15.34
C TRP A 185 0.21 -20.99 -15.55
N LYS A 186 -0.56 -21.20 -16.63
CA LYS A 186 -1.10 -22.53 -16.97
C LYS A 186 -0.02 -23.47 -17.50
N THR A 187 0.92 -22.93 -18.26
CA THR A 187 1.98 -23.71 -18.94
C THR A 187 3.19 -23.93 -18.05
N GLN A 188 3.63 -22.87 -17.32
CA GLN A 188 4.87 -22.87 -16.54
C GLN A 188 4.73 -21.99 -15.28
N PRO A 189 4.02 -22.44 -14.23
CA PRO A 189 3.89 -21.67 -12.98
C PRO A 189 5.24 -21.29 -12.36
N ALA A 190 6.24 -22.20 -12.44
CA ALA A 190 7.57 -21.96 -11.90
C ALA A 190 8.27 -20.74 -12.52
N PHE A 191 8.00 -20.44 -13.80
CA PHE A 191 8.54 -19.24 -14.46
C PHE A 191 7.94 -17.96 -13.87
N GLY A 192 6.62 -17.92 -13.63
CA GLY A 192 5.96 -16.80 -12.99
C GLY A 192 6.48 -16.54 -11.56
N GLU A 193 6.69 -17.62 -10.78
CA GLU A 193 7.28 -17.50 -9.44
C GLU A 193 8.75 -17.02 -9.49
N ALA A 194 9.53 -17.46 -10.48
CA ALA A 194 10.90 -16.99 -10.69
C ALA A 194 10.91 -15.49 -11.03
N LEU A 195 9.99 -15.01 -11.88
CA LEU A 195 9.87 -13.60 -12.22
C LEU A 195 9.51 -12.72 -10.99
N LYS A 196 8.62 -13.20 -10.12
CA LYS A 196 8.29 -12.48 -8.87
C LYS A 196 9.53 -12.35 -7.98
N LYS A 197 10.27 -13.42 -7.79
CA LYS A 197 11.53 -13.40 -7.02
C LYS A 197 12.57 -12.48 -7.64
N ALA A 198 12.72 -12.53 -8.95
CA ALA A 198 13.66 -11.70 -9.69
C ALA A 198 13.35 -10.20 -9.51
N ARG A 199 12.09 -9.80 -9.66
CA ARG A 199 11.65 -8.42 -9.40
C ARG A 199 11.93 -7.98 -7.96
N GLN A 200 11.64 -8.83 -6.98
CA GLN A 200 11.93 -8.56 -5.56
C GLN A 200 13.43 -8.43 -5.28
N ALA A 201 14.25 -9.16 -6.02
CA ALA A 201 15.72 -9.08 -5.93
C ALA A 201 16.33 -7.89 -6.66
N GLY A 202 15.55 -7.09 -7.40
CA GLY A 202 16.01 -5.91 -8.14
C GLY A 202 16.27 -6.13 -9.63
N VAL A 203 15.93 -7.30 -10.20
CA VAL A 203 16.01 -7.53 -11.65
C VAL A 203 14.90 -6.76 -12.36
N HIS A 204 15.26 -6.00 -13.38
CA HIS A 204 14.34 -5.24 -14.21
C HIS A 204 13.62 -6.12 -15.22
N LEU A 205 12.30 -6.16 -15.15
CA LEU A 205 11.44 -6.88 -16.09
C LEU A 205 10.83 -5.90 -17.06
N LEU A 206 11.29 -5.90 -18.31
CA LEU A 206 10.84 -5.00 -19.36
C LEU A 206 10.11 -5.79 -20.45
N ALA A 207 9.13 -5.16 -21.09
CA ALA A 207 8.51 -5.70 -22.29
C ALA A 207 8.29 -4.59 -23.31
N TYR A 208 8.53 -4.90 -24.56
CA TYR A 208 8.31 -3.98 -25.67
C TYR A 208 7.48 -4.68 -26.75
N ASP A 209 6.46 -4.03 -27.27
CA ASP A 209 5.81 -4.47 -28.48
C ASP A 209 6.66 -4.08 -29.72
N CYS A 210 6.31 -4.60 -30.87
CA CYS A 210 7.07 -4.34 -32.09
C CYS A 210 6.20 -3.75 -33.20
N LEU A 211 6.77 -2.81 -33.94
CA LEU A 211 6.28 -2.50 -35.28
C LEU A 211 6.64 -3.67 -36.19
N VAL A 212 5.63 -4.35 -36.71
CA VAL A 212 5.78 -5.48 -37.61
C VAL A 212 5.21 -5.10 -38.96
N GLU A 213 6.03 -5.14 -39.98
CA GLU A 213 5.65 -5.03 -41.38
C GLU A 213 5.95 -6.36 -42.09
N LYS A 214 5.55 -6.50 -43.33
CA LYS A 214 5.73 -7.72 -44.10
C LYS A 214 7.20 -8.13 -44.25
N ASP A 215 8.07 -7.12 -44.25
CA ASP A 215 9.53 -7.26 -44.47
C ASP A 215 10.38 -6.68 -43.34
N SER A 216 9.78 -6.24 -42.23
CA SER A 216 10.56 -5.62 -41.15
C SER A 216 10.00 -5.85 -39.77
N LEU A 217 10.89 -5.71 -38.78
CA LEU A 217 10.59 -5.73 -37.35
C LEU A 217 11.43 -4.68 -36.64
N ALA A 218 10.83 -3.90 -35.76
CA ALA A 218 11.52 -2.95 -34.90
C ALA A 218 10.87 -2.88 -33.51
N VAL A 219 11.66 -2.66 -32.46
CA VAL A 219 11.16 -2.35 -31.11
C VAL A 219 10.34 -1.06 -31.17
N ASN A 220 9.17 -1.04 -30.51
CA ASN A 220 8.25 0.10 -30.54
C ASN A 220 7.99 0.63 -29.14
N GLU A 221 6.84 0.36 -28.55
CA GLU A 221 6.44 0.92 -27.25
C GLU A 221 6.68 -0.06 -26.11
N GLN A 222 7.02 0.48 -24.95
CA GLN A 222 7.08 -0.32 -23.74
C GLN A 222 5.66 -0.68 -23.30
N VAL A 223 5.46 -1.95 -22.96
CA VAL A 223 4.21 -2.47 -22.42
C VAL A 223 4.42 -3.04 -21.02
N PRO A 224 3.42 -2.99 -20.12
CA PRO A 224 3.58 -3.52 -18.76
C PRO A 224 3.90 -5.02 -18.72
N VAL A 225 4.72 -5.45 -17.75
CA VAL A 225 4.86 -6.86 -17.35
C VAL A 225 4.02 -7.09 -16.11
N VAL A 226 2.95 -7.86 -16.25
CA VAL A 226 1.94 -8.11 -15.20
C VAL A 226 2.19 -9.48 -14.57
N LEU A 227 2.61 -9.52 -13.33
CA LEU A 227 2.83 -10.77 -12.59
C LEU A 227 1.63 -11.16 -11.72
N ASP A 228 0.84 -10.19 -11.30
CA ASP A 228 -0.43 -10.38 -10.61
C ASP A 228 -1.34 -9.13 -10.74
N SER A 229 -2.52 -9.19 -10.12
CA SER A 229 -3.49 -8.09 -10.20
C SER A 229 -2.98 -6.76 -9.61
N LEU A 230 -1.93 -6.79 -8.78
CA LEU A 230 -1.36 -5.55 -8.21
C LEU A 230 -0.70 -4.68 -9.27
N ASP A 231 -0.12 -5.27 -10.29
CA ASP A 231 0.54 -4.52 -11.36
C ASP A 231 -0.43 -3.68 -12.21
N LEU A 232 -1.72 -3.98 -12.10
CA LEU A 232 -2.80 -3.30 -12.84
C LEU A 232 -3.56 -2.24 -12.03
N ILE A 233 -3.23 -2.06 -10.74
CA ILE A 233 -4.06 -1.22 -9.86
C ILE A 233 -3.74 0.26 -9.91
N ALA A 234 -2.50 0.64 -10.17
CA ALA A 234 -2.04 2.03 -9.99
C ALA A 234 -2.75 3.02 -10.90
N GLN A 235 -2.77 2.77 -12.20
CA GLN A 235 -3.37 3.68 -13.18
C GLN A 235 -4.89 3.89 -12.98
N PRO A 236 -5.73 2.84 -12.86
CA PRO A 236 -7.15 3.03 -12.60
C PRO A 236 -7.42 3.73 -11.25
N LEU A 237 -6.60 3.44 -10.23
CA LEU A 237 -6.73 4.05 -8.91
C LEU A 237 -6.44 5.55 -8.94
N LEU A 238 -5.34 5.96 -9.57
CA LEU A 238 -4.96 7.37 -9.69
C LEU A 238 -5.97 8.15 -10.54
N ALA A 239 -6.43 7.60 -11.65
CA ALA A 239 -7.46 8.23 -12.47
C ALA A 239 -8.78 8.44 -11.69
N TRP A 240 -9.20 7.45 -10.89
CA TRP A 240 -10.35 7.57 -10.00
C TRP A 240 -10.14 8.63 -8.91
N TYR A 241 -8.94 8.68 -8.32
CA TYR A 241 -8.59 9.65 -7.29
C TYR A 241 -8.61 11.08 -7.84
N ASP A 242 -8.04 11.30 -9.00
CA ASP A 242 -8.03 12.62 -9.68
C ASP A 242 -9.45 13.11 -9.99
N ALA A 243 -10.33 12.21 -10.38
CA ALA A 243 -11.72 12.54 -10.73
C ALA A 243 -12.60 12.91 -9.52
N GLY A 244 -12.27 12.46 -8.29
CA GLY A 244 -13.22 12.56 -7.19
C GLY A 244 -12.64 12.61 -5.78
N ARG A 245 -11.36 12.96 -5.59
CA ARG A 245 -10.75 13.06 -4.25
C ARG A 245 -11.44 14.11 -3.39
N ARG A 246 -11.62 13.81 -2.10
CA ARG A 246 -12.16 14.78 -1.14
C ARG A 246 -11.21 15.96 -0.95
N ILE A 247 -11.78 17.16 -0.85
CA ILE A 247 -11.06 18.35 -0.40
C ILE A 247 -10.95 18.28 1.12
N LEU A 248 -9.73 18.24 1.64
CA LEU A 248 -9.44 18.13 3.07
C LEU A 248 -8.38 19.16 3.45
N PRO A 249 -8.50 19.84 4.60
CA PRO A 249 -7.59 20.95 4.98
C PRO A 249 -6.10 20.56 4.90
N TRP A 250 -5.74 19.37 5.35
CA TRP A 250 -4.35 18.87 5.32
C TRP A 250 -3.85 18.44 3.94
N ARG A 251 -4.70 18.50 2.90
CA ARG A 251 -4.33 18.24 1.50
C ARG A 251 -4.12 19.51 0.68
N GLU A 252 -4.62 20.65 1.17
CA GLU A 252 -4.47 21.95 0.49
C GLU A 252 -3.02 22.44 0.60
N GLU A 253 -2.42 22.27 1.77
CA GLU A 253 -1.04 22.62 2.05
C GLU A 253 -0.33 21.44 2.75
N PRO A 254 0.14 20.41 2.01
CA PRO A 254 0.68 19.18 2.58
C PRO A 254 2.14 19.34 3.07
N THR A 255 2.40 20.28 3.96
CA THR A 255 3.70 20.40 4.62
C THR A 255 3.99 19.16 5.48
N PRO A 256 5.25 18.82 5.76
CA PRO A 256 5.58 17.67 6.62
C PRO A 256 4.88 17.70 7.99
N TYR A 257 4.74 18.90 8.59
CA TYR A 257 4.04 19.08 9.85
C TYR A 257 2.52 18.83 9.72
N HIS A 258 1.90 19.37 8.69
CA HIS A 258 0.46 19.21 8.42
C HIS A 258 0.08 17.76 8.14
N VAL A 259 0.88 17.07 7.33
CA VAL A 259 0.69 15.64 7.04
C VAL A 259 0.86 14.82 8.33
N TRP A 260 1.93 15.03 9.07
CA TRP A 260 2.16 14.32 10.33
C TRP A 260 1.03 14.52 11.34
N LEU A 261 0.62 15.77 11.56
CA LEU A 261 -0.45 16.11 12.50
C LEU A 261 -1.77 15.42 12.10
N SER A 262 -2.17 15.55 10.84
CA SER A 262 -3.41 14.96 10.35
C SER A 262 -3.39 13.42 10.44
N GLU A 263 -2.28 12.77 10.08
CA GLU A 263 -2.15 11.32 10.16
C GLU A 263 -2.26 10.80 11.60
N ILE A 264 -1.69 11.51 12.58
CA ILE A 264 -1.84 11.15 13.99
C ILE A 264 -3.28 11.40 14.50
N MET A 265 -3.92 12.51 14.10
CA MET A 265 -5.31 12.80 14.49
C MET A 265 -6.30 11.80 13.90
N LEU A 266 -6.09 11.34 12.67
CA LEU A 266 -6.95 10.39 11.95
C LEU A 266 -6.83 8.95 12.48
N GLN A 267 -5.82 8.63 13.29
CA GLN A 267 -5.72 7.29 13.90
C GLN A 267 -6.96 7.01 14.76
N GLN A 268 -7.79 6.06 14.31
CA GLN A 268 -9.04 5.64 14.98
C GLN A 268 -10.09 6.75 15.18
N THR A 269 -9.96 7.87 14.46
CA THR A 269 -10.90 9.00 14.50
C THR A 269 -11.42 9.28 13.08
N ARG A 270 -12.71 9.59 12.97
CA ARG A 270 -13.34 9.89 11.67
C ARG A 270 -12.91 11.26 11.16
N VAL A 271 -12.79 11.38 9.84
CA VAL A 271 -12.37 12.61 9.15
C VAL A 271 -13.16 13.84 9.60
N GLU A 272 -14.50 13.76 9.61
CA GLU A 272 -15.36 14.88 9.98
C GLU A 272 -15.18 15.34 11.44
N ALA A 273 -14.84 14.40 12.32
CA ALA A 273 -14.53 14.75 13.72
C ALA A 273 -13.15 15.40 13.85
N VAL A 274 -12.19 15.09 12.98
CA VAL A 274 -10.82 15.64 13.04
C VAL A 274 -10.75 17.08 12.56
N LYS A 275 -11.52 17.47 11.52
CA LYS A 275 -11.44 18.80 10.90
C LYS A 275 -11.41 19.96 11.92
N PRO A 276 -12.40 20.12 12.83
CA PRO A 276 -12.41 21.24 13.78
C PRO A 276 -11.25 21.18 14.79
N TYR A 277 -10.72 19.99 15.09
CA TYR A 277 -9.54 19.87 15.96
C TYR A 277 -8.26 20.25 15.25
N TYR A 278 -8.12 19.86 13.99
CA TYR A 278 -6.98 20.19 13.15
C TYR A 278 -6.83 21.71 13.01
N ASP A 279 -7.90 22.39 12.64
CA ASP A 279 -7.90 23.86 12.48
C ASP A 279 -7.55 24.56 13.80
N ARG A 280 -8.22 24.17 14.90
CA ARG A 280 -7.94 24.73 16.22
C ARG A 280 -6.51 24.47 16.68
N PHE A 281 -5.99 23.28 16.42
CA PHE A 281 -4.63 22.89 16.82
C PHE A 281 -3.58 23.73 16.09
N LEU A 282 -3.72 23.92 14.77
CA LEU A 282 -2.82 24.77 13.99
C LEU A 282 -2.88 26.25 14.36
N GLN A 283 -4.03 26.75 14.81
CA GLN A 283 -4.13 28.14 15.32
C GLN A 283 -3.30 28.37 16.57
N HIS A 284 -3.14 27.37 17.44
CA HIS A 284 -2.41 27.47 18.70
C HIS A 284 -0.97 26.96 18.57
N LEU A 285 -0.75 25.94 17.78
CA LEU A 285 0.50 25.24 17.59
C LEU A 285 0.80 25.13 16.09
N PRO A 286 1.20 26.22 15.43
CA PRO A 286 1.32 26.29 13.97
C PRO A 286 2.51 25.52 13.41
N ASP A 287 3.49 25.16 14.25
CA ASP A 287 4.74 24.52 13.83
C ASP A 287 5.30 23.55 14.88
N ILE A 288 6.38 22.85 14.51
CA ILE A 288 7.05 21.88 15.37
C ILE A 288 7.63 22.53 16.62
N ALA A 289 8.12 23.76 16.53
CA ALA A 289 8.75 24.45 17.66
C ALA A 289 7.71 24.81 18.75
N SER A 290 6.55 25.33 18.35
CA SER A 290 5.43 25.61 19.25
C SER A 290 4.91 24.32 19.90
N LEU A 291 4.77 23.24 19.13
CA LEU A 291 4.38 21.93 19.67
C LEU A 291 5.42 21.34 20.65
N ALA A 292 6.71 21.54 20.41
CA ALA A 292 7.77 21.09 21.31
C ALA A 292 7.76 21.82 22.64
N SER A 293 7.41 23.12 22.64
CA SER A 293 7.47 23.99 23.83
C SER A 293 6.16 24.09 24.62
N VAL A 294 5.02 23.69 24.06
CA VAL A 294 3.71 23.79 24.74
C VAL A 294 3.69 23.00 26.05
N GLU A 295 3.01 23.53 27.07
CA GLU A 295 2.81 22.80 28.32
C GLU A 295 1.89 21.57 28.11
N GLU A 296 2.16 20.46 28.84
CA GLU A 296 1.41 19.21 28.63
C GLU A 296 -0.08 19.37 28.93
N GLU A 297 -0.45 20.14 29.92
CA GLU A 297 -1.86 20.39 30.27
C GLU A 297 -2.59 21.13 29.14
N GLU A 298 -1.96 22.13 28.54
CA GLU A 298 -2.51 22.87 27.39
C GLU A 298 -2.65 21.96 26.18
N LEU A 299 -1.62 21.16 25.87
CA LEU A 299 -1.67 20.19 24.76
C LEU A 299 -2.83 19.20 24.94
N LEU A 300 -2.98 18.62 26.14
CA LEU A 300 -4.07 17.68 26.43
C LEU A 300 -5.44 18.36 26.36
N LYS A 301 -5.51 19.64 26.68
CA LYS A 301 -6.74 20.43 26.55
C LYS A 301 -7.11 20.67 25.10
N LEU A 302 -6.17 21.00 24.22
CA LEU A 302 -6.38 21.12 22.78
C LEU A 302 -6.82 19.78 22.14
N TRP A 303 -6.37 18.65 22.73
CA TRP A 303 -6.68 17.30 22.27
C TRP A 303 -7.96 16.70 22.88
N GLU A 304 -8.57 17.39 23.85
CA GLU A 304 -9.73 16.88 24.59
C GLU A 304 -10.89 16.53 23.66
N GLY A 305 -11.38 15.29 23.72
CA GLY A 305 -12.44 14.77 22.88
C GLY A 305 -11.98 13.85 21.73
N LEU A 306 -10.73 13.97 21.24
CA LEU A 306 -10.20 13.06 20.22
C LEU A 306 -9.87 11.65 20.75
N GLY A 307 -9.69 11.53 22.07
CA GLY A 307 -9.30 10.26 22.71
C GLY A 307 -7.86 9.82 22.40
N TYR A 308 -7.45 8.67 22.96
CA TYR A 308 -6.09 8.12 22.77
C TYR A 308 -4.99 9.16 23.02
N TYR A 309 -5.01 9.81 24.17
CA TYR A 309 -4.16 10.95 24.54
C TYR A 309 -2.66 10.71 24.43
N ASN A 310 -2.22 9.44 24.46
CA ASN A 310 -0.83 9.11 24.17
C ASN A 310 -0.37 9.56 22.79
N ARG A 311 -1.30 9.76 21.84
CA ARG A 311 -0.97 10.33 20.53
C ARG A 311 -0.48 11.77 20.67
N ALA A 312 -1.17 12.60 21.44
CA ALA A 312 -0.76 13.99 21.72
C ALA A 312 0.60 14.04 22.42
N ARG A 313 0.83 13.19 23.44
CA ARG A 313 2.12 13.10 24.13
C ARG A 313 3.25 12.68 23.21
N ASN A 314 3.00 11.69 22.37
CA ASN A 314 3.99 11.25 21.39
C ASN A 314 4.28 12.35 20.36
N LEU A 315 3.27 13.12 19.90
CA LEU A 315 3.47 14.30 19.06
C LEU A 315 4.44 15.29 19.72
N LYS A 316 4.20 15.70 20.98
CA LYS A 316 5.10 16.59 21.72
C LYS A 316 6.50 15.99 21.86
N LYS A 317 6.59 14.72 22.26
CA LYS A 317 7.88 14.04 22.40
C LYS A 317 8.67 13.99 21.09
N SER A 318 7.99 13.69 19.97
CA SER A 318 8.62 13.72 18.65
C SER A 318 9.01 15.14 18.24
N ALA A 319 8.17 16.14 18.51
CA ALA A 319 8.51 17.54 18.24
C ALA A 319 9.79 17.96 18.98
N MET A 320 9.92 17.57 20.25
CA MET A 320 11.15 17.80 21.04
C MET A 320 12.36 17.09 20.44
N GLN A 321 12.20 15.85 19.97
CA GLN A 321 13.27 15.12 19.27
C GLN A 321 13.67 15.84 17.98
N ILE A 322 12.69 16.28 17.17
CA ILE A 322 12.94 16.98 15.90
C ILE A 322 13.69 18.30 16.15
N VAL A 323 13.31 19.04 17.18
CA VAL A 323 14.04 20.27 17.54
C VAL A 323 15.48 19.97 17.97
N ALA A 324 15.67 18.94 18.79
CA ALA A 324 16.99 18.60 19.34
C ALA A 324 17.94 17.96 18.31
N GLU A 325 17.43 17.07 17.45
CA GLU A 325 18.25 16.23 16.59
C GLU A 325 18.29 16.72 15.13
N TYR A 326 17.24 17.45 14.68
CA TYR A 326 17.06 17.89 13.28
C TYR A 326 16.85 19.40 13.17
N GLY A 327 17.17 20.20 14.21
CA GLY A 327 17.07 21.66 14.17
C GLY A 327 15.66 22.24 13.98
N GLY A 328 14.63 21.45 14.27
CA GLY A 328 13.23 21.83 14.14
C GLY A 328 12.60 21.50 12.77
N GLU A 329 13.36 20.94 11.85
CA GLU A 329 12.85 20.50 10.55
C GLU A 329 12.55 19.01 10.56
N MET A 330 11.38 18.61 10.01
CA MET A 330 10.98 17.21 9.91
C MET A 330 11.96 16.45 8.99
N PRO A 331 12.57 15.34 9.45
CA PRO A 331 13.44 14.54 8.58
C PRO A 331 12.63 13.89 7.45
N GLY A 332 13.24 13.78 6.26
CA GLY A 332 12.57 13.22 5.09
C GLY A 332 12.84 11.74 4.84
N GLU A 333 13.83 11.13 5.51
CA GLU A 333 14.16 9.72 5.31
C GLU A 333 13.28 8.81 6.18
N TYR A 334 12.84 7.70 5.59
CA TYR A 334 11.93 6.75 6.27
C TYR A 334 12.53 6.22 7.58
N GLU A 335 13.82 5.87 7.59
CA GLU A 335 14.54 5.35 8.74
C GLU A 335 14.63 6.38 9.89
N GLN A 336 14.76 7.66 9.54
CA GLN A 336 14.74 8.75 10.52
C GLN A 336 13.35 8.97 11.08
N LEU A 337 12.34 8.97 10.22
CA LEU A 337 10.94 9.13 10.63
C LEU A 337 10.49 8.03 11.60
N ILE A 338 10.83 6.76 11.33
CA ILE A 338 10.44 5.63 12.19
C ILE A 338 11.15 5.65 13.56
N GLY A 339 12.25 6.37 13.69
CA GLY A 339 12.95 6.61 14.95
C GLY A 339 12.25 7.59 15.89
N LEU A 340 11.28 8.37 15.39
CA LEU A 340 10.55 9.35 16.16
C LEU A 340 9.45 8.72 17.03
N ALA A 341 9.20 9.29 18.21
CA ALA A 341 8.23 8.75 19.15
C ALA A 341 6.80 8.69 18.59
N GLY A 342 6.20 7.49 18.58
CA GLY A 342 4.82 7.30 18.12
C GLY A 342 4.64 7.31 16.59
N ILE A 343 5.72 7.36 15.82
CA ILE A 343 5.71 7.18 14.38
C ILE A 343 6.02 5.71 14.06
N GLY A 344 5.03 4.98 13.53
CA GLY A 344 5.20 3.62 13.04
C GLY A 344 5.36 3.59 11.52
N SER A 345 5.51 2.36 10.92
CA SER A 345 5.72 2.17 9.48
C SER A 345 4.67 2.90 8.62
N TYR A 346 3.41 2.81 9.00
CA TYR A 346 2.32 3.52 8.30
C TYR A 346 2.52 5.04 8.28
N THR A 347 2.71 5.66 9.46
CA THR A 347 2.84 7.12 9.56
C THR A 347 4.12 7.61 8.89
N ALA A 348 5.23 6.87 9.03
CA ALA A 348 6.48 7.17 8.34
C ALA A 348 6.32 7.10 6.82
N GLY A 349 5.65 6.06 6.31
CA GLY A 349 5.35 5.92 4.88
C GLY A 349 4.44 7.04 4.36
N ALA A 350 3.42 7.44 5.12
CA ALA A 350 2.54 8.55 4.75
C ALA A 350 3.30 9.89 4.68
N ILE A 351 4.10 10.22 5.68
CA ILE A 351 4.91 11.44 5.69
C ILE A 351 5.92 11.42 4.54
N ALA A 352 6.69 10.34 4.39
CA ALA A 352 7.71 10.21 3.36
C ALA A 352 7.12 10.35 1.95
N SER A 353 5.97 9.73 1.69
CA SER A 353 5.36 9.77 0.35
C SER A 353 4.60 11.07 0.07
N ILE A 354 3.80 11.56 1.03
CA ILE A 354 2.92 12.71 0.78
C ILE A 354 3.70 14.03 0.84
N ALA A 355 4.57 14.20 1.85
CA ALA A 355 5.30 15.44 2.04
C ALA A 355 6.65 15.49 1.30
N PHE A 356 7.33 14.35 1.16
CA PHE A 356 8.67 14.28 0.57
C PHE A 356 8.73 13.54 -0.77
N GLN A 357 7.59 13.11 -1.31
CA GLN A 357 7.46 12.42 -2.61
C GLN A 357 8.38 11.18 -2.75
N LYS A 358 8.59 10.45 -1.65
CA LYS A 358 9.37 9.21 -1.65
C LYS A 358 8.48 8.00 -1.88
N ALA A 359 8.92 7.05 -2.69
CA ALA A 359 8.17 5.83 -3.00
C ALA A 359 8.17 4.85 -1.79
N VAL A 360 7.49 5.24 -0.72
CA VAL A 360 7.32 4.44 0.50
C VAL A 360 5.84 4.18 0.74
N PRO A 361 5.40 2.91 0.80
CA PRO A 361 4.01 2.57 1.05
C PRO A 361 3.54 2.92 2.46
N ALA A 362 2.28 3.34 2.58
CA ALA A 362 1.60 3.57 3.85
C ALA A 362 0.46 2.54 4.01
N VAL A 363 0.75 1.43 4.70
CA VAL A 363 -0.18 0.29 4.82
C VAL A 363 -0.94 0.33 6.14
N ASP A 364 -2.20 0.75 6.08
CA ASP A 364 -3.13 0.75 7.21
C ASP A 364 -4.14 -0.42 7.11
N GLY A 365 -5.09 -0.48 8.05
CA GLY A 365 -6.15 -1.48 8.03
C GLY A 365 -7.11 -1.36 6.83
N ASN A 366 -7.21 -0.18 6.19
CA ASN A 366 -7.98 0.01 4.97
C ASN A 366 -7.26 -0.62 3.78
N VAL A 367 -5.97 -0.32 3.63
CA VAL A 367 -5.11 -0.89 2.57
C VAL A 367 -5.07 -2.41 2.67
N LEU A 368 -4.86 -2.97 3.86
CA LEU A 368 -4.90 -4.43 4.08
C LEU A 368 -6.23 -5.04 3.66
N ARG A 369 -7.36 -4.40 3.97
CA ARG A 369 -8.69 -4.87 3.59
C ARG A 369 -8.92 -4.85 2.09
N ILE A 370 -8.60 -3.74 1.42
CA ILE A 370 -8.86 -3.63 -0.03
C ILE A 370 -8.01 -4.62 -0.82
N LEU A 371 -6.75 -4.82 -0.44
CA LEU A 371 -5.86 -5.77 -1.12
C LEU A 371 -6.24 -7.22 -0.82
N SER A 372 -6.64 -7.54 0.42
CA SER A 372 -7.17 -8.86 0.76
C SER A 372 -8.39 -9.22 -0.11
N ARG A 373 -9.31 -8.26 -0.31
CA ARG A 373 -10.48 -8.45 -1.20
C ARG A 373 -10.09 -8.52 -2.67
N LEU A 374 -9.15 -7.69 -3.10
CA LEU A 374 -8.68 -7.67 -4.48
C LEU A 374 -8.19 -9.06 -4.94
N ARG A 375 -7.41 -9.75 -4.11
CA ARG A 375 -6.72 -11.00 -4.44
C ARG A 375 -7.30 -12.25 -3.79
N LEU A 376 -8.33 -12.16 -2.93
CA LEU A 376 -8.80 -13.24 -2.05
C LEU A 376 -7.69 -13.77 -1.13
N ASP A 377 -6.91 -12.86 -0.56
CA ASP A 377 -5.80 -13.21 0.31
C ASP A 377 -6.31 -13.77 1.66
N ASP A 378 -6.09 -15.04 1.90
CA ASP A 378 -6.53 -15.76 3.10
C ASP A 378 -5.62 -15.54 4.32
N ARG A 379 -4.50 -14.82 4.18
CA ARG A 379 -3.60 -14.51 5.29
C ARG A 379 -4.30 -13.61 6.31
N ASP A 380 -3.97 -13.79 7.60
CA ASP A 380 -4.49 -12.92 8.66
C ASP A 380 -3.88 -11.52 8.56
N ILE A 381 -4.70 -10.51 8.25
CA ILE A 381 -4.25 -9.12 8.14
C ILE A 381 -3.75 -8.51 9.47
N MET A 382 -3.94 -9.20 10.61
CA MET A 382 -3.41 -8.78 11.90
C MET A 382 -1.97 -9.26 12.15
N ASP A 383 -1.44 -10.19 11.31
CA ASP A 383 -0.05 -10.63 11.38
C ASP A 383 0.89 -9.56 10.80
N ALA A 384 1.88 -9.17 11.60
CA ALA A 384 2.86 -8.17 11.18
C ALA A 384 3.73 -8.61 9.98
N ARG A 385 3.89 -9.92 9.77
CA ARG A 385 4.60 -10.48 8.61
C ARG A 385 3.80 -10.26 7.32
N VAL A 386 2.47 -10.43 7.39
CA VAL A 386 1.58 -10.16 6.26
C VAL A 386 1.62 -8.69 5.89
N ARG A 387 1.60 -7.79 6.87
CA ARG A 387 1.74 -6.35 6.63
C ARG A 387 3.04 -6.02 5.90
N ARG A 388 4.19 -6.54 6.39
CA ARG A 388 5.50 -6.32 5.74
C ARG A 388 5.54 -6.84 4.31
N SER A 389 5.03 -8.05 4.06
CA SER A 389 4.92 -8.59 2.70
C SER A 389 4.11 -7.65 1.78
N ILE A 390 3.02 -7.10 2.26
CA ILE A 390 2.18 -6.16 1.49
C ILE A 390 2.90 -4.81 1.29
N GLU A 391 3.65 -4.32 2.27
CA GLU A 391 4.49 -3.13 2.12
C GLU A 391 5.54 -3.33 1.01
N GLU A 392 6.23 -4.47 0.97
CA GLU A 392 7.19 -4.82 -0.08
C GLU A 392 6.53 -4.95 -1.46
N GLU A 393 5.40 -5.64 -1.54
CA GLU A 393 4.63 -5.81 -2.76
C GLU A 393 4.15 -4.46 -3.34
N LEU A 394 3.62 -3.57 -2.49
CA LEU A 394 3.19 -2.24 -2.90
C LEU A 394 4.36 -1.35 -3.32
N LYS A 395 5.51 -1.44 -2.64
CA LYS A 395 6.70 -0.68 -2.99
C LYS A 395 7.15 -1.00 -4.43
N ALA A 396 7.06 -2.25 -4.85
CA ALA A 396 7.46 -2.68 -6.19
C ALA A 396 6.60 -2.14 -7.34
N ILE A 397 5.38 -1.68 -7.03
CA ILE A 397 4.41 -1.17 -8.04
C ILE A 397 4.03 0.29 -7.84
N MET A 398 4.60 0.94 -6.83
CA MET A 398 4.28 2.31 -6.46
C MET A 398 4.81 3.28 -7.52
N PRO A 399 3.98 4.17 -8.10
CA PRO A 399 4.43 5.16 -9.06
C PRO A 399 5.46 6.12 -8.42
N GLU A 400 6.63 6.26 -9.04
CA GLU A 400 7.71 7.10 -8.53
C GLU A 400 7.41 8.60 -8.64
N ASP A 401 6.62 8.98 -9.64
CA ASP A 401 6.22 10.36 -9.90
C ASP A 401 5.08 10.85 -9.00
N ARG A 402 4.27 9.93 -8.43
CA ARG A 402 3.07 10.25 -7.64
C ARG A 402 2.88 9.37 -6.41
N PRO A 403 3.91 9.12 -5.59
CA PRO A 403 3.81 8.18 -4.48
C PRO A 403 2.82 8.63 -3.39
N GLY A 404 2.77 9.93 -3.10
CA GLY A 404 1.83 10.51 -2.14
C GLY A 404 0.37 10.36 -2.57
N ASP A 405 0.09 10.61 -3.85
CA ASP A 405 -1.26 10.44 -4.40
C ASP A 405 -1.70 8.98 -4.38
N PHE A 406 -0.78 8.05 -4.69
CA PHE A 406 -1.07 6.62 -4.67
C PHE A 406 -1.48 6.14 -3.27
N ASN A 407 -0.71 6.50 -2.23
CA ASN A 407 -1.06 6.18 -0.84
C ASN A 407 -2.40 6.81 -0.41
N GLN A 408 -2.60 8.09 -0.71
CA GLN A 408 -3.86 8.77 -0.41
C GLN A 408 -5.05 8.14 -1.13
N ALA A 409 -4.88 7.73 -2.39
CA ALA A 409 -5.91 7.06 -3.18
C ALA A 409 -6.29 5.69 -2.60
N LEU A 410 -5.32 4.90 -2.12
CA LEU A 410 -5.56 3.65 -1.41
C LEU A 410 -6.40 3.86 -0.13
N MET A 411 -6.04 4.86 0.67
CA MET A 411 -6.78 5.22 1.90
C MET A 411 -8.19 5.69 1.56
N GLU A 412 -8.34 6.54 0.56
CA GLU A 412 -9.62 7.09 0.10
C GLU A 412 -10.55 5.98 -0.41
N LEU A 413 -10.03 5.06 -1.22
CA LEU A 413 -10.78 3.91 -1.72
C LEU A 413 -11.31 3.05 -0.56
N GLY A 414 -10.47 2.81 0.46
CA GLY A 414 -10.86 2.08 1.65
C GLY A 414 -11.90 2.82 2.50
N ALA A 415 -11.81 4.14 2.60
CA ALA A 415 -12.72 4.95 3.41
C ALA A 415 -14.10 5.16 2.76
N MET A 416 -14.15 5.33 1.43
CA MET A 416 -15.32 5.83 0.72
C MET A 416 -16.07 4.74 -0.07
N VAL A 417 -15.36 3.77 -0.61
CA VAL A 417 -15.88 2.77 -1.55
C VAL A 417 -15.85 1.37 -0.95
N CYS A 418 -14.67 0.86 -0.65
CA CYS A 418 -14.48 -0.49 -0.11
C CYS A 418 -14.60 -0.51 1.41
N ILE A 419 -15.75 -0.08 1.95
CA ILE A 419 -15.99 0.10 3.38
C ILE A 419 -15.92 -1.21 4.19
N PRO A 420 -15.55 -1.13 5.51
CA PRO A 420 -15.40 -2.31 6.34
C PRO A 420 -16.73 -2.95 6.77
N ASN A 421 -17.79 -2.14 6.94
CA ASN A 421 -19.09 -2.57 7.43
C ASN A 421 -20.17 -2.23 6.40
N GLY A 422 -21.15 -3.14 6.24
CA GLY A 422 -22.19 -3.00 5.21
C GLY A 422 -21.72 -3.41 3.81
N SER A 423 -22.46 -3.00 2.79
CA SER A 423 -22.16 -3.34 1.38
C SER A 423 -21.20 -2.32 0.76
N PRO A 424 -20.01 -2.72 0.31
CA PRO A 424 -19.12 -1.84 -0.42
C PRO A 424 -19.74 -1.36 -1.74
N LYS A 425 -19.35 -0.16 -2.18
CA LYS A 425 -19.83 0.46 -3.43
C LYS A 425 -19.02 -0.05 -4.63
N CYS A 426 -19.11 -1.35 -4.92
CA CYS A 426 -18.25 -2.02 -5.90
C CYS A 426 -18.40 -1.46 -7.33
N GLU A 427 -19.57 -0.92 -7.70
CA GLU A 427 -19.79 -0.33 -9.03
C GLU A 427 -19.01 0.98 -9.23
N ALA A 428 -18.71 1.70 -8.14
CA ALA A 428 -17.88 2.92 -8.16
C ALA A 428 -16.39 2.62 -7.93
N CYS A 429 -16.01 1.35 -7.80
CA CYS A 429 -14.63 0.97 -7.52
C CYS A 429 -13.80 0.94 -8.81
N PRO A 430 -12.61 1.61 -8.86
CA PRO A 430 -11.74 1.56 -10.03
C PRO A 430 -11.25 0.15 -10.36
N TRP A 431 -11.29 -0.76 -9.38
CA TRP A 431 -10.87 -2.16 -9.52
C TRP A 431 -12.02 -3.14 -9.68
N ASN A 432 -13.22 -2.67 -10.05
CA ASN A 432 -14.41 -3.51 -10.12
C ASN A 432 -14.24 -4.75 -11.03
N LYS A 433 -13.48 -4.63 -12.12
CA LYS A 433 -13.19 -5.72 -13.06
C LYS A 433 -12.01 -6.62 -12.62
N LEU A 434 -11.17 -6.14 -11.70
CA LEU A 434 -9.98 -6.85 -11.23
C LEU A 434 -10.23 -7.59 -9.91
N CYS A 435 -11.17 -7.11 -9.10
CA CYS A 435 -11.37 -7.58 -7.73
C CYS A 435 -11.94 -9.00 -7.67
N GLN A 436 -11.12 -9.97 -7.24
CA GLN A 436 -11.48 -11.38 -7.16
C GLN A 436 -12.62 -11.63 -6.16
N ALA A 437 -12.65 -10.92 -5.03
CA ALA A 437 -13.75 -11.05 -4.06
C ALA A 437 -15.10 -10.61 -4.63
N ARG A 438 -15.11 -9.60 -5.52
CA ARG A 438 -16.32 -9.19 -6.25
C ARG A 438 -16.71 -10.22 -7.32
N ILE A 439 -15.75 -10.62 -8.15
CA ILE A 439 -15.97 -11.57 -9.25
C ILE A 439 -16.55 -12.89 -8.74
N GLN A 440 -16.04 -13.37 -7.59
CA GLN A 440 -16.49 -14.62 -6.97
C GLN A 440 -17.59 -14.43 -5.92
N ALA A 441 -18.17 -13.24 -5.76
CA ALA A 441 -19.20 -12.91 -4.79
C ALA A 441 -18.83 -13.23 -3.32
N ARG A 442 -17.54 -13.13 -2.96
CA ARG A 442 -16.98 -13.51 -1.64
C ARG A 442 -16.52 -12.32 -0.80
N ILE A 443 -17.01 -11.11 -1.05
CA ILE A 443 -16.56 -9.86 -0.40
C ILE A 443 -16.67 -9.94 1.13
N SER A 444 -17.75 -10.54 1.65
CA SER A 444 -18.02 -10.63 3.09
C SER A 444 -17.04 -11.55 3.84
N GLU A 445 -16.36 -12.45 3.13
CA GLU A 445 -15.39 -13.36 3.72
C GLU A 445 -14.03 -12.71 4.00
N TYR A 446 -13.78 -11.55 3.42
CA TYR A 446 -12.49 -10.86 3.47
C TYR A 446 -12.59 -9.43 4.05
N PRO A 447 -11.58 -9.00 4.81
CA PRO A 447 -10.32 -9.68 5.10
C PRO A 447 -10.45 -10.76 6.18
N LYS A 448 -9.56 -11.76 6.15
CA LYS A 448 -9.43 -12.73 7.24
C LYS A 448 -8.77 -12.08 8.46
N LYS A 449 -9.31 -12.38 9.66
CA LYS A 449 -8.81 -11.89 10.95
C LYS A 449 -8.96 -12.97 12.00
N ALA A 450 -7.93 -13.16 12.80
CA ALA A 450 -8.03 -14.00 13.99
C ALA A 450 -9.11 -13.48 14.96
N PRO A 451 -9.80 -14.36 15.66
CA PRO A 451 -10.80 -13.97 16.67
C PRO A 451 -10.17 -13.07 17.74
N LYS A 452 -10.85 -11.95 18.06
CA LYS A 452 -10.40 -11.07 19.14
C LYS A 452 -10.58 -11.73 20.50
N LYS A 453 -9.60 -11.60 21.37
CA LYS A 453 -9.76 -11.98 22.79
C LYS A 453 -10.87 -11.15 23.43
N PRO A 454 -11.71 -11.74 24.29
CA PRO A 454 -12.76 -10.99 25.01
C PRO A 454 -12.10 -9.90 25.87
N ARG A 455 -12.80 -8.76 25.99
CA ARG A 455 -12.34 -7.66 26.84
C ARG A 455 -12.52 -8.00 28.31
N LYS A 456 -11.58 -7.53 29.14
CA LYS A 456 -11.71 -7.61 30.59
C LYS A 456 -12.77 -6.60 31.06
N ILE A 457 -13.78 -7.05 31.79
CA ILE A 457 -14.78 -6.18 32.41
C ILE A 457 -14.30 -5.78 33.79
N GLU A 458 -14.25 -4.47 34.04
CA GLU A 458 -13.92 -3.88 35.34
C GLU A 458 -15.15 -3.11 35.84
N LYS A 459 -15.58 -3.40 37.06
CA LYS A 459 -16.67 -2.69 37.73
C LYS A 459 -16.10 -1.52 38.52
N LYS A 460 -16.71 -0.35 38.43
CA LYS A 460 -16.26 0.87 39.08
C LYS A 460 -17.41 1.63 39.69
N THR A 461 -17.15 2.27 40.83
CA THR A 461 -18.09 3.21 41.46
C THR A 461 -17.50 4.61 41.37
N ILE A 462 -18.24 5.52 40.71
CA ILE A 462 -17.82 6.91 40.46
C ILE A 462 -18.48 7.82 41.51
N LEU A 463 -17.69 8.69 42.12
CA LEU A 463 -18.17 9.60 43.14
C LEU A 463 -18.09 11.06 42.64
N VAL A 464 -19.24 11.66 42.40
CA VAL A 464 -19.33 13.10 42.13
C VAL A 464 -19.52 13.79 43.46
N ILE A 465 -18.40 14.18 44.10
CA ILE A 465 -18.37 14.81 45.42
C ILE A 465 -18.31 16.31 45.25
N LEU A 466 -19.27 17.02 45.80
CA LEU A 466 -19.41 18.45 45.64
C LEU A 466 -19.90 19.15 46.90
N ASP A 467 -19.51 20.38 47.10
CA ASP A 467 -20.13 21.35 48.00
C ASP A 467 -20.88 22.45 47.21
N GLU A 468 -21.04 23.69 47.75
CA GLU A 468 -21.72 24.77 47.03
C GLU A 468 -20.85 25.41 45.95
N HIS A 469 -19.52 25.29 46.04
CA HIS A 469 -18.55 26.02 45.20
C HIS A 469 -17.61 25.08 44.42
N TYR A 470 -17.31 23.94 44.97
CA TYR A 470 -16.25 23.07 44.47
C TYR A 470 -16.73 21.66 44.17
N VAL A 471 -15.99 20.99 43.27
CA VAL A 471 -16.05 19.56 43.01
C VAL A 471 -14.69 18.92 43.26
N ALA A 472 -14.71 17.70 43.81
CA ALA A 472 -13.49 16.93 43.99
C ALA A 472 -13.11 16.20 42.71
N LEU A 473 -11.89 16.39 42.26
CA LEU A 473 -11.27 15.63 41.17
C LEU A 473 -9.99 14.98 41.65
N HIS A 474 -9.58 13.94 40.97
CA HIS A 474 -8.30 13.27 41.14
C HIS A 474 -7.49 13.36 39.87
N LYS A 475 -6.19 13.71 39.97
CA LYS A 475 -5.28 13.68 38.81
C LYS A 475 -4.70 12.27 38.71
N ARG A 476 -4.97 11.62 37.59
CA ARG A 476 -4.45 10.26 37.34
C ARG A 476 -2.93 10.28 37.22
N ASP A 477 -2.32 9.15 37.57
CA ASP A 477 -0.87 8.95 37.46
C ASP A 477 -0.38 9.26 36.03
N ALA A 478 0.90 9.62 35.92
CA ALA A 478 1.58 9.88 34.65
C ALA A 478 1.70 8.63 33.74
N LYS A 479 1.32 7.44 34.25
CA LYS A 479 1.33 6.17 33.48
C LYS A 479 -0.01 5.45 33.58
N GLY A 480 -0.34 4.68 32.55
CA GLY A 480 -1.56 3.86 32.51
C GLY A 480 -2.68 4.46 31.67
N LEU A 481 -3.90 3.96 31.89
CA LEU A 481 -5.08 4.36 31.14
C LEU A 481 -5.50 5.78 31.53
N LEU A 482 -5.72 6.66 30.55
CA LEU A 482 -6.09 8.07 30.75
C LEU A 482 -5.07 8.84 31.65
N ALA A 483 -3.79 8.48 31.56
CA ALA A 483 -2.71 9.06 32.37
C ALA A 483 -2.73 10.60 32.34
N GLY A 484 -2.43 11.24 33.48
CA GLY A 484 -2.30 12.69 33.66
C GLY A 484 -3.57 13.52 33.44
N MET A 485 -4.70 12.88 33.13
CA MET A 485 -6.01 13.55 33.04
C MET A 485 -6.69 13.60 34.40
N TYR A 486 -7.76 14.37 34.48
CA TYR A 486 -8.55 14.49 35.70
C TYR A 486 -9.77 13.58 35.64
N GLU A 487 -10.10 12.98 36.78
CA GLU A 487 -11.24 12.10 36.93
C GLU A 487 -12.03 12.39 38.20
N PHE A 488 -13.27 11.95 38.25
CA PHE A 488 -13.98 11.87 39.53
C PHE A 488 -13.36 10.81 40.41
N PRO A 489 -13.33 10.97 41.75
CA PRO A 489 -12.96 9.91 42.66
C PRO A 489 -13.64 8.59 42.32
N MET A 490 -12.86 7.52 42.21
CA MET A 490 -13.30 6.24 41.69
C MET A 490 -12.90 5.10 42.62
N LEU A 491 -13.85 4.24 42.94
CA LEU A 491 -13.63 3.06 43.78
C LEU A 491 -13.78 1.78 42.96
N GLU A 492 -13.05 0.75 43.34
CA GLU A 492 -13.12 -0.57 42.70
C GLU A 492 -14.42 -1.29 43.09
N GLY A 493 -15.02 -1.96 42.13
CA GLY A 493 -16.27 -2.68 42.31
C GLY A 493 -17.52 -1.80 42.20
N HIS A 494 -18.68 -2.41 42.41
CA HIS A 494 -19.97 -1.71 42.55
C HIS A 494 -20.31 -1.64 44.02
N MET A 495 -20.22 -0.47 44.61
CA MET A 495 -20.50 -0.22 46.04
C MET A 495 -21.94 0.26 46.22
N SER A 496 -22.55 -0.12 47.33
CA SER A 496 -23.84 0.43 47.75
C SER A 496 -23.71 1.87 48.27
N GLY A 497 -24.81 2.60 48.36
CA GLY A 497 -24.78 3.95 48.93
C GLY A 497 -24.30 3.99 50.38
N GLU A 498 -24.58 2.96 51.16
CA GLU A 498 -24.10 2.85 52.57
C GLU A 498 -22.56 2.68 52.62
N GLU A 499 -22.01 1.81 51.77
CA GLU A 499 -20.54 1.62 51.67
C GLU A 499 -19.84 2.91 51.23
N VAL A 500 -20.43 3.65 50.26
CA VAL A 500 -19.92 4.96 49.80
C VAL A 500 -19.92 5.97 50.94
N LEU A 501 -21.03 6.07 51.73
CA LEU A 501 -21.09 6.98 52.86
C LEU A 501 -20.09 6.61 53.97
N ALA A 502 -19.92 5.31 54.22
CA ALA A 502 -18.91 4.83 55.18
C ALA A 502 -17.47 5.21 54.74
N TYR A 503 -17.17 4.99 53.44
CA TYR A 503 -15.89 5.38 52.83
C TYR A 503 -15.60 6.87 52.99
N LEU A 504 -16.56 7.74 52.64
CA LEU A 504 -16.39 9.19 52.72
C LEU A 504 -16.18 9.67 54.17
N LYS A 505 -16.94 9.11 55.14
CA LYS A 505 -16.73 9.43 56.57
C LYS A 505 -15.35 9.01 57.06
N GLN A 506 -14.87 7.82 56.67
CA GLN A 506 -13.51 7.36 57.01
C GLN A 506 -12.43 8.26 56.41
N SER A 507 -12.72 8.86 55.27
CA SER A 507 -11.85 9.80 54.57
C SER A 507 -11.90 11.21 55.17
N GLY A 508 -12.67 11.45 56.21
CA GLY A 508 -12.75 12.75 56.90
C GLY A 508 -13.74 13.73 56.26
N MET A 509 -14.60 13.30 55.35
CA MET A 509 -15.65 14.11 54.76
C MET A 509 -16.96 13.98 55.55
N SER A 510 -17.79 15.02 55.50
CA SER A 510 -19.12 15.08 56.14
C SER A 510 -20.22 15.05 55.09
N PRO A 511 -20.67 13.86 54.65
CA PRO A 511 -21.71 13.77 53.61
C PRO A 511 -23.07 14.21 54.16
N LEU A 512 -23.72 15.14 53.45
CA LEU A 512 -25.03 15.68 53.78
C LEU A 512 -26.12 14.97 53.01
N ARG A 513 -25.89 14.64 51.73
CA ARG A 513 -26.85 14.00 50.85
C ARG A 513 -26.16 13.08 49.86
N ILE A 514 -26.73 11.93 49.58
CA ILE A 514 -26.29 11.00 48.55
C ILE A 514 -27.44 10.75 47.57
N GLN A 515 -27.13 10.75 46.27
CA GLN A 515 -28.08 10.42 45.21
C GLN A 515 -27.40 9.45 44.25
N LYS A 516 -28.07 8.34 43.95
CA LYS A 516 -27.59 7.39 42.94
C LYS A 516 -27.80 7.98 41.55
N LEU A 517 -26.78 7.87 40.69
CA LEU A 517 -26.80 8.29 39.29
C LEU A 517 -27.02 7.09 38.39
N GLU A 518 -27.39 7.37 37.13
CA GLU A 518 -27.61 6.32 36.14
C GLU A 518 -26.31 5.55 35.87
N PRO A 519 -26.38 4.21 35.71
CA PRO A 519 -25.24 3.42 35.34
C PRO A 519 -24.71 3.79 33.95
N SER A 520 -23.41 3.71 33.79
CA SER A 520 -22.75 4.01 32.52
C SER A 520 -21.76 2.92 32.14
N LYS A 521 -21.47 2.81 30.86
CA LYS A 521 -20.48 1.88 30.33
C LYS A 521 -19.52 2.62 29.40
N HIS A 522 -18.23 2.37 29.59
CA HIS A 522 -17.22 2.87 28.65
C HIS A 522 -16.34 1.73 28.14
N ILE A 523 -16.07 1.73 26.82
CA ILE A 523 -15.35 0.66 26.13
C ILE A 523 -14.00 1.16 25.69
N PHE A 524 -12.93 0.60 26.24
CA PHE A 524 -11.56 0.77 25.79
C PHE A 524 -11.11 -0.37 24.86
N THR A 525 -9.94 -0.28 24.29
CA THR A 525 -9.43 -1.30 23.35
C THR A 525 -9.39 -2.71 23.96
N HIS A 526 -8.94 -2.86 25.23
CA HIS A 526 -8.72 -4.18 25.87
C HIS A 526 -9.54 -4.41 27.13
N LYS A 527 -10.32 -3.40 27.57
CA LYS A 527 -11.19 -3.53 28.76
C LYS A 527 -12.45 -2.71 28.60
N GLU A 528 -13.43 -3.00 29.45
CA GLU A 528 -14.65 -2.25 29.57
C GLU A 528 -14.85 -1.84 31.02
N TRP A 529 -15.20 -0.57 31.25
CA TRP A 529 -15.68 -0.14 32.56
C TRP A 529 -17.19 -0.19 32.58
N HIS A 530 -17.71 -0.96 33.55
CA HIS A 530 -19.11 -0.93 33.92
C HIS A 530 -19.22 -0.09 35.20
N MET A 531 -19.81 1.08 35.10
CA MET A 531 -19.78 2.10 36.14
C MET A 531 -21.16 2.33 36.74
N ILE A 532 -21.20 2.46 38.05
CA ILE A 532 -22.31 3.07 38.79
C ILE A 532 -21.81 4.36 39.39
N GLY A 533 -22.68 5.35 39.59
CA GLY A 533 -22.30 6.66 40.11
C GLY A 533 -23.15 7.07 41.31
N TYR A 534 -22.53 7.87 42.15
CA TYR A 534 -23.21 8.60 43.22
C TYR A 534 -22.79 10.07 43.21
N GLN A 535 -23.81 10.94 43.24
CA GLN A 535 -23.60 12.34 43.57
C GLN A 535 -23.68 12.47 45.08
N VAL A 536 -22.64 13.02 45.71
CA VAL A 536 -22.58 13.20 47.15
C VAL A 536 -22.33 14.66 47.47
N ARG A 537 -23.29 15.31 48.12
CA ARG A 537 -23.12 16.66 48.65
C ARG A 537 -22.46 16.55 50.03
N VAL A 538 -21.38 17.28 50.26
CA VAL A 538 -20.67 17.39 51.52
C VAL A 538 -20.77 18.84 52.06
N ASP A 539 -20.39 19.05 53.32
CA ASP A 539 -20.51 20.35 53.99
C ASP A 539 -19.57 21.40 53.37
N GLU A 540 -18.28 21.29 53.59
CA GLU A 540 -17.28 22.14 52.95
C GLU A 540 -16.06 21.35 52.50
N LEU A 541 -15.77 21.35 51.20
CA LEU A 541 -14.58 20.67 50.64
C LEU A 541 -13.29 21.37 51.00
N ALA A 542 -13.26 22.69 51.00
CA ALA A 542 -12.06 23.48 51.28
C ALA A 542 -11.54 23.35 52.72
N LYS A 543 -12.35 22.91 53.68
CA LYS A 543 -11.98 22.75 55.10
C LYS A 543 -11.72 21.33 55.50
N THR A 544 -11.85 20.36 54.60
CA THR A 544 -11.66 18.96 54.95
C THR A 544 -10.18 18.58 54.90
N ALA A 545 -9.69 17.93 55.97
CA ALA A 545 -8.36 17.31 56.01
C ALA A 545 -8.18 16.15 55.01
N ALA A 546 -9.19 15.92 54.20
CA ALA A 546 -9.22 14.86 53.17
C ALA A 546 -8.36 15.23 51.93
N ALA A 547 -8.17 16.52 51.64
CA ALA A 547 -7.36 16.96 50.49
C ALA A 547 -5.92 16.41 50.56
N ASP A 548 -5.29 16.50 51.75
CA ASP A 548 -3.90 16.05 51.96
C ASP A 548 -3.74 14.52 52.06
N ARG A 549 -4.86 13.78 52.27
CA ARG A 549 -4.83 12.31 52.48
C ARG A 549 -5.18 11.50 51.24
N MET A 550 -5.85 12.13 50.23
CA MET A 550 -6.48 11.41 49.15
C MET A 550 -6.05 11.87 47.74
N ASP A 551 -5.07 12.76 47.61
CA ASP A 551 -4.65 13.37 46.33
C ASP A 551 -5.83 13.98 45.51
N TYR A 552 -6.84 14.51 46.21
CA TYR A 552 -7.95 15.22 45.57
C TYR A 552 -7.67 16.71 45.46
N ILE A 553 -8.01 17.27 44.32
CA ILE A 553 -8.09 18.72 44.13
C ILE A 553 -9.54 19.16 44.17
N PHE A 554 -9.78 20.31 44.78
CA PHE A 554 -11.10 20.91 44.84
C PHE A 554 -11.12 22.12 43.93
N ILE A 555 -11.94 22.07 42.87
CA ILE A 555 -11.96 23.06 41.81
C ILE A 555 -13.37 23.59 41.59
N ASP A 556 -13.46 24.85 41.13
CA ASP A 556 -14.71 25.37 40.57
C ASP A 556 -15.07 24.57 39.32
N PRO A 557 -16.30 23.99 39.22
CA PRO A 557 -16.73 23.28 38.03
C PRO A 557 -16.53 24.06 36.70
N ALA A 558 -16.60 25.37 36.73
CA ALA A 558 -16.37 26.23 35.57
C ALA A 558 -14.93 26.12 35.02
N GLU A 559 -13.93 25.85 35.86
CA GLU A 559 -12.52 25.71 35.44
C GLU A 559 -12.28 24.48 34.60
N THR A 560 -13.15 23.46 34.65
CA THR A 560 -13.05 22.28 33.77
C THR A 560 -13.21 22.64 32.30
N LYS A 561 -13.84 23.80 32.00
CA LYS A 561 -13.99 24.29 30.63
C LYS A 561 -12.68 24.76 30.01
N SER A 562 -11.72 25.19 30.82
CA SER A 562 -10.48 25.84 30.36
C SER A 562 -9.21 25.15 30.79
N ARG A 563 -9.18 24.50 31.96
CA ARG A 563 -7.93 24.07 32.60
C ARG A 563 -7.83 22.55 32.83
N TYR A 564 -8.90 21.91 33.27
CA TYR A 564 -8.84 20.51 33.73
C TYR A 564 -9.48 19.56 32.69
N PRO A 565 -8.68 18.80 31.88
CA PRO A 565 -9.22 17.89 30.88
C PRO A 565 -9.83 16.64 31.54
N ILE A 566 -11.14 16.43 31.34
CA ILE A 566 -11.88 15.27 31.83
C ILE A 566 -12.18 14.32 30.68
N PRO A 567 -11.77 13.02 30.76
CA PRO A 567 -12.04 12.05 29.69
C PRO A 567 -13.52 11.84 29.42
N SER A 568 -13.87 11.57 28.16
CA SER A 568 -15.23 11.22 27.74
C SER A 568 -15.78 9.95 28.44
N ALA A 569 -14.91 9.14 29.03
CA ALA A 569 -15.32 8.01 29.88
C ALA A 569 -16.24 8.43 31.04
N PHE A 570 -16.10 9.66 31.51
CA PHE A 570 -16.89 10.21 32.61
C PHE A 570 -18.02 11.14 32.14
N ALA A 571 -18.29 11.22 30.85
CA ALA A 571 -19.29 12.14 30.29
C ALA A 571 -20.66 12.03 30.98
N ALA A 572 -21.12 10.80 31.24
CA ALA A 572 -22.42 10.55 31.91
C ALA A 572 -22.53 11.17 33.31
N TYR A 573 -21.38 11.42 33.95
CA TYR A 573 -21.32 11.98 35.33
C TYR A 573 -20.98 13.47 35.33
N ALA A 574 -20.26 13.94 34.28
CA ALA A 574 -19.90 15.34 34.14
C ALA A 574 -21.15 16.24 33.92
N ASP A 575 -22.21 15.74 33.31
CA ASP A 575 -23.46 16.46 33.09
C ASP A 575 -24.15 16.92 34.39
N HIS A 576 -23.97 16.15 35.45
CA HIS A 576 -24.54 16.47 36.77
C HIS A 576 -23.85 17.66 37.45
N MET A 577 -22.77 18.14 36.84
CA MET A 577 -21.92 19.21 37.36
C MET A 577 -21.91 20.44 36.45
N GLU A 578 -22.75 20.47 35.39
CA GLU A 578 -22.69 21.48 34.33
C GLU A 578 -21.31 21.66 33.68
N MET A 579 -20.46 20.61 33.81
CA MET A 579 -19.13 20.55 33.25
C MET A 579 -19.20 20.45 31.72
N LYS A 580 -18.28 21.15 31.04
CA LYS A 580 -18.16 21.04 29.59
C LYS A 580 -17.68 19.64 29.22
N ARG A 581 -18.50 18.91 28.44
CA ARG A 581 -18.04 17.69 27.76
C ARG A 581 -16.96 18.09 26.76
N GLY A 582 -15.90 17.32 26.70
CA GLY A 582 -15.05 17.36 25.51
C GLY A 582 -15.90 16.95 24.29
N VAL A 583 -16.11 17.84 23.36
CA VAL A 583 -16.83 17.62 22.10
C VAL A 583 -15.98 16.80 21.15
#